data_2f424b12d656e732df979a59faf66483
#
_entry.id   2f424b12d656e732df979a59faf66483
#
_cell.length_a   1.000
_cell.length_b   1.000
_cell.length_c   1.000
_cell.angle_alpha   90.00
_cell.angle_beta   90.00
_cell.angle_gamma   90.00
#
_symmetry.space_group_name_H-M   'P 1'
#
loop_
_entity.id
_entity.type
_entity.pdbx_description
1 polymer ?
#
loop_
_entity_poly.entity_id
_entity_poly.type
_entity_poly.pdbx_seq_one_letter_code
_entity_poly.pdbx_strand_id
1 'polypeptide(L)'
;MGNECVLVTGSGGLIGSEVCLHFYRAGYSVLGLDNNQRAVFFGPEGDTSWSLRRLRRDIPGYEHSETDIRDREGVLRLVESARPKVIVHTAAQPSHDRAAQIPFDDFDTNAVGTLNLLEAARRWAPESPFIHMSTNKVYGDRPNKLAMVEQETRWDYANPEYRRGIAESFAIDQSLHSLFGASKVAADVMVQEYGRYFGMPTCALRGGCLTGPNHSGVELHGFLSYLVRCNVTGREYKVFGYKGKQVRDNIHSEDVARFMLAFVQKPRCGEVYNLGGGKENSCSILEAFALAAEASGREQVWTYLEENRIGDHICYYSDLTKMKTHYPGWGISKSLKQTIAEIAASWSSRPVSTA
;
A
#
# COMPACT_ATOMS: atom_id res chain seq x y z
N MET A 1 13.58 29.08 12.09
CA MET A 1 12.20 28.68 11.79
C MET A 1 12.16 27.17 11.97
N GLY A 2 11.22 26.64 12.79
CA GLY A 2 11.07 25.19 12.95
C GLY A 2 10.66 24.56 11.62
N ASN A 3 11.16 23.37 11.33
CA ASN A 3 10.76 22.62 10.12
C ASN A 3 9.25 22.34 10.17
N GLU A 4 8.57 22.41 9.03
CA GLU A 4 7.15 22.03 8.93
C GLU A 4 6.97 20.56 9.29
N CYS A 5 5.96 20.23 10.10
CA CYS A 5 5.73 18.88 10.59
C CYS A 5 4.87 18.06 9.62
N VAL A 6 5.31 16.84 9.31
CA VAL A 6 4.47 15.82 8.67
C VAL A 6 4.04 14.77 9.70
N LEU A 7 2.74 14.51 9.80
CA LEU A 7 2.19 13.38 10.55
C LEU A 7 2.05 12.18 9.62
N VAL A 8 2.70 11.07 9.96
CA VAL A 8 2.62 9.81 9.20
C VAL A 8 2.03 8.72 10.08
N THR A 9 0.81 8.28 9.80
CA THR A 9 0.21 7.13 10.50
C THR A 9 0.60 5.81 9.84
N GLY A 10 0.76 4.75 10.62
CA GLY A 10 1.33 3.50 10.12
C GLY A 10 2.81 3.64 9.81
N SER A 11 3.51 4.49 10.56
CA SER A 11 4.91 4.89 10.31
C SER A 11 5.91 3.73 10.37
N GLY A 12 5.60 2.66 11.12
CA GLY A 12 6.41 1.43 11.15
C GLY A 12 6.23 0.51 9.94
N GLY A 13 5.14 0.69 9.16
CA GLY A 13 4.86 -0.11 7.97
C GLY A 13 5.77 0.19 6.79
N LEU A 14 5.63 -0.60 5.69
CA LEU A 14 6.40 -0.42 4.47
C LEU A 14 6.33 1.02 3.94
N ILE A 15 5.12 1.49 3.66
CA ILE A 15 4.93 2.81 3.03
C ILE A 15 5.17 3.93 4.05
N GLY A 16 4.63 3.80 5.27
CA GLY A 16 4.82 4.83 6.29
C GLY A 16 6.28 5.09 6.61
N SER A 17 7.10 4.06 6.74
CA SER A 17 8.52 4.23 7.03
C SER A 17 9.32 4.84 5.87
N GLU A 18 8.96 4.51 4.64
CA GLU A 18 9.58 5.13 3.45
C GLU A 18 9.19 6.61 3.33
N VAL A 19 7.91 6.92 3.59
CA VAL A 19 7.41 8.30 3.63
C VAL A 19 8.14 9.12 4.70
N CYS A 20 8.30 8.59 5.93
CA CYS A 20 9.03 9.26 7.00
C CYS A 20 10.43 9.67 6.55
N LEU A 21 11.19 8.74 5.96
CA LEU A 21 12.55 9.01 5.47
C LEU A 21 12.56 10.02 4.31
N HIS A 22 11.61 9.88 3.39
CA HIS A 22 11.55 10.73 2.20
C HIS A 22 11.18 12.18 2.55
N PHE A 23 10.19 12.38 3.43
CA PHE A 23 9.80 13.71 3.90
C PHE A 23 10.87 14.35 4.79
N TYR A 24 11.54 13.58 5.64
CA TYR A 24 12.69 14.08 6.39
C TYR A 24 13.79 14.62 5.46
N ARG A 25 14.14 13.87 4.41
CA ARG A 25 15.11 14.32 3.40
C ARG A 25 14.65 15.55 2.62
N ALA A 26 13.35 15.76 2.52
CA ALA A 26 12.76 16.96 1.92
C ALA A 26 12.68 18.16 2.89
N GLY A 27 13.16 18.00 4.15
CA GLY A 27 13.25 19.08 5.12
C GLY A 27 12.10 19.18 6.13
N TYR A 28 11.20 18.20 6.18
CA TYR A 28 10.14 18.16 7.19
C TYR A 28 10.65 17.58 8.51
N SER A 29 10.11 18.06 9.63
CA SER A 29 10.12 17.30 10.88
C SER A 29 9.07 16.19 10.81
N VAL A 30 9.33 15.03 11.42
CA VAL A 30 8.49 13.84 11.26
C VAL A 30 7.91 13.39 12.59
N LEU A 31 6.57 13.38 12.67
CA LEU A 31 5.81 12.75 13.73
C LEU A 31 5.19 11.45 13.19
N GLY A 32 5.73 10.31 13.62
CA GLY A 32 5.17 9.00 13.29
C GLY A 32 4.12 8.57 14.30
N LEU A 33 3.05 7.94 13.82
CA LEU A 33 2.04 7.30 14.64
C LEU A 33 1.93 5.82 14.25
N ASP A 34 2.24 4.92 15.18
CA ASP A 34 2.15 3.46 14.96
C ASP A 34 2.19 2.74 16.30
N ASN A 35 1.26 1.82 16.52
CA ASN A 35 1.17 0.99 17.72
C ASN A 35 1.53 -0.48 17.47
N ASN A 36 2.20 -0.78 16.35
CA ASN A 36 2.59 -2.11 15.93
C ASN A 36 1.42 -3.12 15.85
N GLN A 37 0.22 -2.63 15.52
CA GLN A 37 -0.97 -3.48 15.37
C GLN A 37 -0.79 -4.60 14.34
N ARG A 38 0.17 -4.43 13.44
CA ARG A 38 0.55 -5.47 12.48
C ARG A 38 1.05 -6.76 13.15
N ALA A 39 1.75 -6.66 14.27
CA ALA A 39 2.15 -7.83 15.07
C ALA A 39 0.94 -8.55 15.69
N VAL A 40 -0.10 -7.81 16.06
CA VAL A 40 -1.38 -8.40 16.56
C VAL A 40 -2.12 -9.12 15.42
N PHE A 41 -2.13 -8.56 14.22
CA PHE A 41 -2.84 -9.14 13.08
C PHE A 41 -2.15 -10.38 12.50
N PHE A 42 -0.80 -10.40 12.46
CA PHE A 42 -0.02 -11.41 11.73
C PHE A 42 1.00 -12.16 12.60
N GLY A 43 0.99 -11.94 13.92
CA GLY A 43 1.95 -12.53 14.84
C GLY A 43 3.38 -11.97 14.68
N PRO A 44 4.40 -12.66 15.21
CA PRO A 44 5.79 -12.18 15.22
C PRO A 44 6.37 -11.85 13.84
N GLU A 45 5.96 -12.53 12.78
CA GLU A 45 6.40 -12.23 11.41
C GLU A 45 5.87 -10.87 10.90
N GLY A 46 4.78 -10.36 11.48
CA GLY A 46 4.23 -9.04 11.20
C GLY A 46 4.88 -7.90 11.97
N ASP A 47 5.73 -8.18 12.96
CA ASP A 47 6.35 -7.16 13.82
C ASP A 47 7.11 -6.10 13.02
N THR A 48 6.81 -4.84 13.30
CA THR A 48 7.44 -3.67 12.66
C THR A 48 8.31 -2.85 13.62
N SER A 49 8.56 -3.33 14.82
CA SER A 49 9.39 -2.64 15.84
C SER A 49 10.82 -2.36 15.34
N TRP A 50 11.37 -3.25 14.49
CA TRP A 50 12.66 -3.04 13.83
C TRP A 50 12.67 -1.81 12.93
N SER A 51 11.55 -1.53 12.26
CA SER A 51 11.38 -0.35 11.41
C SER A 51 11.35 0.94 12.25
N LEU A 52 10.67 0.92 13.40
CA LEU A 52 10.69 2.03 14.34
C LEU A 52 12.10 2.32 14.86
N ARG A 53 12.88 1.27 15.21
CA ARG A 53 14.30 1.45 15.60
C ARG A 53 15.13 2.07 14.47
N ARG A 54 14.88 1.66 13.21
CA ARG A 54 15.51 2.25 12.03
C ARG A 54 15.15 3.73 11.89
N LEU A 55 13.88 4.10 12.01
CA LEU A 55 13.44 5.50 11.91
C LEU A 55 14.10 6.38 12.97
N ARG A 56 14.16 5.92 14.23
CA ARG A 56 14.84 6.65 15.33
C ARG A 56 16.34 6.83 15.10
N ARG A 57 16.99 5.87 14.42
CA ARG A 57 18.41 5.97 14.06
C ARG A 57 18.65 6.90 12.87
N ASP A 58 17.81 6.81 11.84
CA ASP A 58 18.05 7.41 10.53
C ASP A 58 17.42 8.82 10.39
N ILE A 59 16.53 9.21 11.31
CA ILE A 59 15.85 10.51 11.34
C ILE A 59 16.16 11.20 12.68
N PRO A 60 17.16 12.08 12.77
CA PRO A 60 17.36 12.93 13.93
C PRO A 60 16.13 13.75 14.29
N GLY A 61 15.69 13.66 15.56
CA GLY A 61 14.48 14.35 16.01
C GLY A 61 13.15 13.67 15.60
N TYR A 62 13.19 12.40 15.21
CA TYR A 62 11.96 11.63 14.96
C TYR A 62 11.12 11.53 16.22
N GLU A 63 9.90 12.05 16.16
CA GLU A 63 8.90 11.90 17.20
C GLU A 63 7.97 10.72 16.91
N HIS A 64 7.54 10.02 17.96
CA HIS A 64 6.68 8.84 17.82
C HIS A 64 5.53 8.85 18.83
N SER A 65 4.33 8.53 18.32
CA SER A 65 3.14 8.30 19.13
C SER A 65 2.61 6.89 18.91
N GLU A 66 2.24 6.22 19.99
CA GLU A 66 1.58 4.89 19.96
C GLU A 66 0.04 5.01 19.99
N THR A 67 -0.50 6.20 19.77
CA THR A 67 -1.95 6.44 19.73
C THR A 67 -2.61 5.51 18.70
N ASP A 68 -3.65 4.80 19.10
CA ASP A 68 -4.47 4.01 18.18
C ASP A 68 -5.36 4.95 17.36
N ILE A 69 -5.40 4.79 16.05
CA ILE A 69 -6.27 5.64 15.19
C ILE A 69 -7.77 5.44 15.48
N ARG A 70 -8.15 4.33 16.13
CA ARG A 70 -9.52 4.09 16.64
C ARG A 70 -9.85 4.92 17.88
N ASP A 71 -8.84 5.36 18.64
CA ASP A 71 -9.03 6.28 19.77
C ASP A 71 -9.28 7.70 19.24
N ARG A 72 -10.57 8.03 19.09
CA ARG A 72 -11.02 9.33 18.58
C ARG A 72 -10.40 10.49 19.35
N GLU A 73 -10.52 10.46 20.67
CA GLU A 73 -10.05 11.57 21.51
C GLU A 73 -8.52 11.71 21.49
N GLY A 74 -7.80 10.58 21.47
CA GLY A 74 -6.35 10.56 21.32
C GLY A 74 -5.90 11.17 19.99
N VAL A 75 -6.56 10.80 18.89
CA VAL A 75 -6.28 11.35 17.55
C VAL A 75 -6.58 12.85 17.49
N LEU A 76 -7.73 13.28 18.04
CA LEU A 76 -8.11 14.69 18.08
C LEU A 76 -7.07 15.52 18.83
N ARG A 77 -6.67 15.09 20.03
CA ARG A 77 -5.62 15.78 20.83
C ARG A 77 -4.26 15.80 20.12
N LEU A 78 -3.87 14.69 19.48
CA LEU A 78 -2.60 14.62 18.77
C LEU A 78 -2.52 15.65 17.63
N VAL A 79 -3.53 15.70 16.77
CA VAL A 79 -3.55 16.63 15.62
C VAL A 79 -3.72 18.09 16.11
N GLU A 80 -4.51 18.34 17.15
CA GLU A 80 -4.65 19.66 17.78
C GLU A 80 -3.30 20.19 18.28
N SER A 81 -2.54 19.36 18.97
CA SER A 81 -1.22 19.72 19.51
C SER A 81 -0.17 19.87 18.41
N ALA A 82 -0.09 18.92 17.46
CA ALA A 82 0.96 18.88 16.44
C ALA A 82 0.75 19.88 15.30
N ARG A 83 -0.51 20.23 14.98
CA ARG A 83 -0.86 21.11 13.84
C ARG A 83 -0.05 20.77 12.58
N PRO A 84 -0.06 19.52 12.13
CA PRO A 84 0.83 19.08 11.05
C PRO A 84 0.52 19.84 9.76
N LYS A 85 1.54 20.13 8.97
CA LYS A 85 1.43 20.76 7.64
C LYS A 85 1.12 19.77 6.54
N VAL A 86 1.31 18.48 6.82
CA VAL A 86 0.97 17.36 5.93
C VAL A 86 0.51 16.20 6.79
N ILE A 87 -0.51 15.49 6.34
CA ILE A 87 -0.97 14.23 6.95
C ILE A 87 -0.91 13.12 5.91
N VAL A 88 -0.10 12.10 6.17
CA VAL A 88 -0.02 10.89 5.35
C VAL A 88 -0.59 9.72 6.16
N HIS A 89 -1.74 9.22 5.73
CA HIS A 89 -2.47 8.17 6.42
C HIS A 89 -2.25 6.81 5.74
N THR A 90 -1.37 6.00 6.32
CA THR A 90 -1.06 4.63 5.85
C THR A 90 -1.40 3.53 6.86
N ALA A 91 -1.83 3.89 8.07
CA ALA A 91 -2.30 2.90 9.05
C ALA A 91 -3.55 2.19 8.55
N ALA A 92 -3.56 0.87 8.59
CA ALA A 92 -4.67 0.04 8.13
C ALA A 92 -4.58 -1.39 8.68
N GLN A 93 -5.71 -2.10 8.75
CA GLN A 93 -5.75 -3.56 8.68
C GLN A 93 -5.69 -3.94 7.19
N PRO A 94 -4.65 -4.62 6.69
CA PRO A 94 -4.44 -4.73 5.24
C PRO A 94 -4.81 -6.08 4.63
N SER A 95 -5.33 -7.05 5.41
CA SER A 95 -5.56 -8.44 4.95
C SER A 95 -7.02 -8.76 4.75
N HIS A 96 -7.36 -9.31 3.57
CA HIS A 96 -8.69 -9.84 3.26
C HIS A 96 -9.11 -10.98 4.19
N ASP A 97 -8.22 -11.96 4.35
CA ASP A 97 -8.51 -13.17 5.11
C ASP A 97 -8.70 -12.83 6.60
N ARG A 98 -7.89 -11.88 7.10
CA ARG A 98 -8.01 -11.43 8.48
C ARG A 98 -9.27 -10.62 8.72
N ALA A 99 -9.66 -9.74 7.79
CA ALA A 99 -10.88 -8.94 7.89
C ALA A 99 -12.14 -9.80 8.11
N ALA A 100 -12.23 -10.95 7.44
CA ALA A 100 -13.35 -11.88 7.63
C ALA A 100 -13.43 -12.48 9.04
N GLN A 101 -12.29 -12.57 9.73
CA GLN A 101 -12.21 -13.11 11.12
C GLN A 101 -12.44 -12.01 12.17
N ILE A 102 -12.12 -10.76 11.87
CA ILE A 102 -12.19 -9.62 12.79
C ILE A 102 -12.91 -8.42 12.14
N PRO A 103 -14.18 -8.57 11.72
CA PRO A 103 -14.86 -7.54 10.90
C PRO A 103 -15.01 -6.18 11.60
N PHE A 104 -15.21 -6.17 12.92
CA PHE A 104 -15.29 -4.92 13.68
C PHE A 104 -13.93 -4.21 13.73
N ASP A 105 -12.86 -4.93 14.08
CA ASP A 105 -11.50 -4.35 14.11
C ASP A 105 -11.07 -3.85 12.73
N ASP A 106 -11.43 -4.58 11.66
CA ASP A 106 -11.16 -4.16 10.29
C ASP A 106 -11.86 -2.83 9.97
N PHE A 107 -13.17 -2.75 10.21
CA PHE A 107 -13.96 -1.56 9.91
C PHE A 107 -13.54 -0.38 10.79
N ASP A 108 -13.35 -0.60 12.08
CA ASP A 108 -12.93 0.44 13.03
C ASP A 108 -11.54 0.98 12.66
N THR A 109 -10.60 0.12 12.27
CA THR A 109 -9.28 0.56 11.84
C THR A 109 -9.35 1.30 10.51
N ASN A 110 -9.96 0.72 9.49
CA ASN A 110 -9.90 1.24 8.13
C ASN A 110 -10.85 2.42 7.88
N ALA A 111 -12.09 2.35 8.38
CA ALA A 111 -13.11 3.37 8.13
C ALA A 111 -13.19 4.39 9.27
N VAL A 112 -13.42 3.93 10.52
CA VAL A 112 -13.58 4.83 11.67
C VAL A 112 -12.27 5.56 11.98
N GLY A 113 -11.13 4.87 11.95
CA GLY A 113 -9.80 5.48 12.13
C GLY A 113 -9.51 6.56 11.09
N THR A 114 -9.86 6.31 9.81
CA THR A 114 -9.75 7.32 8.76
C THR A 114 -10.65 8.53 9.03
N LEU A 115 -11.90 8.31 9.46
CA LEU A 115 -12.82 9.39 9.81
C LEU A 115 -12.30 10.22 10.98
N ASN A 116 -11.72 9.59 12.02
CA ASN A 116 -11.14 10.31 13.16
C ASN A 116 -10.02 11.27 12.72
N LEU A 117 -9.14 10.80 11.81
CA LEU A 117 -8.06 11.63 11.28
C LEU A 117 -8.57 12.76 10.36
N LEU A 118 -9.55 12.46 9.49
CA LEU A 118 -10.16 13.47 8.61
C LEU A 118 -10.81 14.58 9.44
N GLU A 119 -11.57 14.22 10.48
CA GLU A 119 -12.26 15.19 11.34
C GLU A 119 -11.26 15.99 12.19
N ALA A 120 -10.18 15.37 12.66
CA ALA A 120 -9.08 16.06 13.33
C ALA A 120 -8.39 17.05 12.38
N ALA A 121 -8.09 16.63 11.15
CA ALA A 121 -7.50 17.48 10.12
C ALA A 121 -8.41 18.68 9.81
N ARG A 122 -9.71 18.45 9.60
CA ARG A 122 -10.68 19.50 9.32
C ARG A 122 -10.72 20.57 10.42
N ARG A 123 -10.62 20.17 11.70
CA ARG A 123 -10.69 21.08 12.83
C ARG A 123 -9.42 21.91 13.03
N TRP A 124 -8.25 21.31 12.86
CA TRP A 124 -6.99 21.92 13.29
C TRP A 124 -5.91 22.08 12.22
N ALA A 125 -6.09 21.46 11.06
CA ALA A 125 -5.16 21.51 9.94
C ALA A 125 -5.89 21.45 8.58
N PRO A 126 -6.96 22.26 8.32
CA PRO A 126 -7.81 22.13 7.13
C PRO A 126 -7.08 22.39 5.82
N GLU A 127 -6.02 23.21 5.84
CA GLU A 127 -5.20 23.54 4.67
C GLU A 127 -4.09 22.51 4.40
N SER A 128 -3.94 21.54 5.29
CA SER A 128 -2.85 20.55 5.15
C SER A 128 -3.24 19.44 4.19
N PRO A 129 -2.40 19.12 3.19
CA PRO A 129 -2.63 17.98 2.33
C PRO A 129 -2.83 16.69 3.15
N PHE A 130 -3.97 16.03 2.90
CA PHE A 130 -4.34 14.76 3.50
C PHE A 130 -4.27 13.66 2.45
N ILE A 131 -3.29 12.77 2.58
CA ILE A 131 -3.04 11.68 1.64
C ILE A 131 -3.42 10.37 2.29
N HIS A 132 -4.44 9.70 1.75
CA HIS A 132 -4.91 8.39 2.25
C HIS A 132 -4.43 7.26 1.36
N MET A 133 -3.78 6.26 1.98
CA MET A 133 -3.43 5.02 1.30
C MET A 133 -4.66 4.12 1.18
N SER A 134 -5.36 4.21 0.06
CA SER A 134 -6.46 3.35 -0.34
C SER A 134 -5.93 2.08 -1.04
N THR A 135 -6.76 1.35 -1.75
CA THR A 135 -6.41 0.06 -2.38
C THR A 135 -7.17 -0.15 -3.68
N ASN A 136 -6.62 -0.93 -4.60
CA ASN A 136 -7.33 -1.41 -5.79
C ASN A 136 -8.54 -2.32 -5.46
N LYS A 137 -8.64 -2.80 -4.21
CA LYS A 137 -9.77 -3.64 -3.77
C LYS A 137 -11.08 -2.88 -3.64
N VAL A 138 -11.04 -1.55 -3.73
CA VAL A 138 -12.26 -0.73 -3.88
C VAL A 138 -13.03 -1.03 -5.19
N TYR A 139 -12.36 -1.59 -6.19
CA TYR A 139 -13.02 -2.07 -7.42
C TYR A 139 -13.69 -3.45 -7.27
N GLY A 140 -13.48 -4.12 -6.14
CA GLY A 140 -14.01 -5.44 -5.85
C GLY A 140 -13.56 -6.49 -6.87
N ASP A 141 -14.45 -7.45 -7.17
CA ASP A 141 -14.23 -8.51 -8.18
C ASP A 141 -14.55 -8.06 -9.62
N ARG A 142 -14.94 -6.81 -9.82
CA ARG A 142 -15.37 -6.30 -11.12
C ARG A 142 -14.31 -6.42 -12.21
N PRO A 143 -12.99 -6.24 -11.96
CA PRO A 143 -11.96 -6.52 -12.94
C PRO A 143 -11.98 -7.96 -13.46
N ASN A 144 -12.39 -8.93 -12.64
CA ASN A 144 -12.49 -10.35 -13.03
C ASN A 144 -13.65 -10.64 -14.00
N LYS A 145 -14.61 -9.72 -14.13
CA LYS A 145 -15.75 -9.84 -15.04
C LYS A 145 -15.44 -9.34 -16.45
N LEU A 146 -14.26 -8.75 -16.64
CA LEU A 146 -13.80 -8.34 -17.97
C LEU A 146 -13.35 -9.56 -18.78
N ALA A 147 -13.55 -9.48 -20.10
CA ALA A 147 -13.03 -10.51 -20.99
C ALA A 147 -11.50 -10.57 -20.91
N MET A 148 -10.98 -11.77 -20.72
CA MET A 148 -9.54 -12.01 -20.57
C MET A 148 -9.07 -13.06 -21.57
N VAL A 149 -7.78 -13.02 -21.89
CA VAL A 149 -7.07 -14.03 -22.68
C VAL A 149 -6.01 -14.69 -21.82
N GLU A 150 -6.00 -16.04 -21.80
CA GLU A 150 -4.93 -16.82 -21.19
C GLU A 150 -3.74 -16.89 -22.15
N GLN A 151 -2.60 -16.37 -21.74
CA GLN A 151 -1.33 -16.48 -22.43
C GLN A 151 -0.47 -17.61 -21.81
N GLU A 152 0.73 -17.81 -22.32
CA GLU A 152 1.63 -18.85 -21.84
C GLU A 152 1.94 -18.71 -20.33
N THR A 153 2.28 -17.50 -19.87
CA THR A 153 2.71 -17.23 -18.50
C THR A 153 1.76 -16.38 -17.69
N ARG A 154 0.76 -15.75 -18.31
CA ARG A 154 -0.11 -14.77 -17.65
C ARG A 154 -1.53 -14.70 -18.24
N TRP A 155 -2.44 -14.14 -17.45
CA TRP A 155 -3.70 -13.60 -17.94
C TRP A 155 -3.53 -12.14 -18.38
N ASP A 156 -4.27 -11.70 -19.41
CA ASP A 156 -4.31 -10.30 -19.83
C ASP A 156 -5.74 -9.92 -20.29
N TYR A 157 -6.05 -8.63 -20.32
CA TYR A 157 -7.33 -8.15 -20.81
C TYR A 157 -7.45 -8.34 -22.33
N ALA A 158 -8.57 -8.92 -22.76
CA ALA A 158 -8.84 -9.13 -24.18
C ALA A 158 -9.28 -7.84 -24.88
N ASN A 159 -10.01 -6.95 -24.17
CA ASN A 159 -10.50 -5.70 -24.74
C ASN A 159 -9.37 -4.63 -24.75
N PRO A 160 -9.05 -4.04 -25.95
CA PRO A 160 -8.05 -2.97 -26.09
C PRO A 160 -8.30 -1.72 -25.22
N GLU A 161 -9.55 -1.48 -24.80
CA GLU A 161 -9.89 -0.40 -23.88
C GLU A 161 -9.08 -0.48 -22.58
N TYR A 162 -8.86 -1.71 -22.07
CA TYR A 162 -8.11 -1.97 -20.82
C TYR A 162 -6.63 -2.24 -21.05
N ARG A 163 -6.09 -1.97 -22.23
CA ARG A 163 -4.66 -2.20 -22.52
C ARG A 163 -3.71 -1.45 -21.62
N ARG A 164 -4.15 -0.31 -21.05
CA ARG A 164 -3.40 0.49 -20.06
C ARG A 164 -3.73 0.10 -18.61
N GLY A 165 -4.74 -0.73 -18.39
CA GLY A 165 -5.20 -1.15 -17.08
C GLY A 165 -6.53 -0.53 -16.68
N ILE A 166 -6.83 -0.67 -15.40
CA ILE A 166 -8.06 -0.16 -14.79
C ILE A 166 -7.86 1.31 -14.43
N ALA A 167 -8.73 2.18 -14.95
CA ALA A 167 -8.73 3.61 -14.65
C ALA A 167 -9.56 3.94 -13.39
N GLU A 168 -9.38 5.14 -12.83
CA GLU A 168 -10.12 5.61 -11.64
C GLU A 168 -11.62 5.76 -11.86
N SER A 169 -12.06 5.90 -13.11
CA SER A 169 -13.48 5.92 -13.52
C SER A 169 -14.14 4.55 -13.51
N PHE A 170 -13.38 3.47 -13.30
CA PHE A 170 -13.95 2.13 -13.20
C PHE A 170 -14.87 2.02 -11.99
N ALA A 171 -16.05 1.46 -12.14
CA ALA A 171 -17.08 1.44 -11.09
C ALA A 171 -16.63 0.66 -9.86
N ILE A 172 -16.99 1.17 -8.69
CA ILE A 172 -16.66 0.58 -7.38
C ILE A 172 -17.88 -0.08 -6.72
N ASP A 173 -19.07 0.08 -7.26
CA ASP A 173 -20.32 -0.47 -6.75
C ASP A 173 -20.71 -1.80 -7.43
N GLN A 174 -21.67 -2.50 -6.87
CA GLN A 174 -22.23 -3.75 -7.37
C GLN A 174 -21.19 -4.83 -7.72
N SER A 175 -20.19 -4.97 -6.84
CA SER A 175 -19.15 -5.97 -6.93
C SER A 175 -18.83 -6.56 -5.56
N LEU A 176 -18.21 -7.74 -5.54
CA LEU A 176 -17.79 -8.41 -4.32
C LEU A 176 -16.46 -7.80 -3.84
N HIS A 177 -16.50 -6.98 -2.78
CA HIS A 177 -15.32 -6.26 -2.28
C HIS A 177 -14.49 -7.02 -1.24
N SER A 178 -15.00 -8.09 -0.65
CA SER A 178 -14.61 -8.59 0.67
C SER A 178 -14.88 -7.56 1.79
N LEU A 179 -14.81 -7.97 3.06
CA LEU A 179 -14.99 -7.02 4.19
C LEU A 179 -13.89 -5.96 4.23
N PHE A 180 -12.65 -6.37 3.99
CA PHE A 180 -11.52 -5.44 3.84
C PHE A 180 -11.76 -4.39 2.73
N GLY A 181 -12.17 -4.85 1.55
CA GLY A 181 -12.47 -3.93 0.45
C GLY A 181 -13.61 -2.98 0.79
N ALA A 182 -14.66 -3.44 1.47
CA ALA A 182 -15.80 -2.62 1.89
C ALA A 182 -15.39 -1.54 2.90
N SER A 183 -14.60 -1.87 3.93
CA SER A 183 -14.09 -0.87 4.88
C SER A 183 -13.18 0.16 4.21
N LYS A 184 -12.38 -0.25 3.23
CA LYS A 184 -11.55 0.65 2.44
C LYS A 184 -12.35 1.51 1.45
N VAL A 185 -13.47 1.01 0.89
CA VAL A 185 -14.41 1.84 0.09
C VAL A 185 -15.01 2.93 0.96
N ALA A 186 -15.45 2.62 2.17
CA ALA A 186 -15.98 3.62 3.10
C ALA A 186 -14.95 4.74 3.37
N ALA A 187 -13.70 4.39 3.66
CA ALA A 187 -12.62 5.36 3.86
C ALA A 187 -12.31 6.16 2.58
N ASP A 188 -12.20 5.50 1.42
CA ASP A 188 -11.90 6.12 0.12
C ASP A 188 -12.95 7.20 -0.23
N VAL A 189 -14.24 6.87 -0.08
CA VAL A 189 -15.34 7.81 -0.35
C VAL A 189 -15.33 8.96 0.66
N MET A 190 -15.10 8.71 1.94
CA MET A 190 -15.02 9.77 2.96
C MET A 190 -13.87 10.75 2.68
N VAL A 191 -12.71 10.27 2.26
CA VAL A 191 -11.58 11.14 1.87
C VAL A 191 -11.94 12.05 0.70
N GLN A 192 -12.65 11.53 -0.30
CA GLN A 192 -13.15 12.31 -1.43
C GLN A 192 -14.17 13.39 -0.97
N GLU A 193 -15.13 12.99 -0.10
CA GLU A 193 -16.16 13.90 0.37
C GLU A 193 -15.59 15.02 1.25
N TYR A 194 -14.62 14.75 2.10
CA TYR A 194 -13.96 15.81 2.87
C TYR A 194 -13.26 16.83 1.97
N GLY A 195 -12.66 16.37 0.86
CA GLY A 195 -12.13 17.27 -0.15
C GLY A 195 -13.19 18.07 -0.89
N ARG A 196 -14.26 17.43 -1.35
CA ARG A 196 -15.29 18.08 -2.17
C ARG A 196 -16.22 18.97 -1.35
N TYR A 197 -16.62 18.51 -0.16
CA TYR A 197 -17.58 19.21 0.70
C TYR A 197 -16.95 20.32 1.52
N PHE A 198 -15.75 20.09 2.06
CA PHE A 198 -15.06 21.06 2.90
C PHE A 198 -13.91 21.80 2.21
N GLY A 199 -13.61 21.51 0.96
CA GLY A 199 -12.52 22.14 0.21
C GLY A 199 -11.12 21.71 0.68
N MET A 200 -11.00 20.66 1.48
CA MET A 200 -9.72 20.20 2.00
C MET A 200 -8.86 19.59 0.87
N PRO A 201 -7.53 19.80 0.89
CA PRO A 201 -6.63 19.20 -0.10
C PRO A 201 -6.42 17.71 0.19
N THR A 202 -7.37 16.85 -0.21
CA THR A 202 -7.35 15.42 0.05
C THR A 202 -7.14 14.58 -1.20
N CYS A 203 -6.46 13.44 -1.07
CA CYS A 203 -6.47 12.42 -2.10
C CYS A 203 -6.49 11.00 -1.53
N ALA A 204 -7.17 10.10 -2.26
CA ALA A 204 -7.15 8.66 -2.02
C ALA A 204 -6.26 7.98 -3.09
N LEU A 205 -5.23 7.26 -2.65
CA LEU A 205 -4.29 6.54 -3.49
C LEU A 205 -4.69 5.06 -3.53
N ARG A 206 -5.31 4.62 -4.61
CA ARG A 206 -5.74 3.23 -4.81
C ARG A 206 -4.56 2.37 -5.21
N GLY A 207 -3.88 1.84 -4.18
CA GLY A 207 -2.66 1.07 -4.35
C GLY A 207 -2.86 -0.27 -5.06
N GLY A 208 -1.99 -0.60 -6.01
CA GLY A 208 -1.74 -1.96 -6.49
C GLY A 208 -0.92 -2.76 -5.48
N CYS A 209 -0.01 -3.61 -5.94
CA CYS A 209 0.92 -4.28 -5.03
C CYS A 209 2.08 -3.36 -4.67
N LEU A 210 1.99 -2.74 -3.48
CA LEU A 210 3.06 -1.91 -2.94
C LEU A 210 4.15 -2.81 -2.36
N THR A 211 5.40 -2.62 -2.76
CA THR A 211 6.49 -3.50 -2.37
C THR A 211 7.82 -2.75 -2.21
N GLY A 212 8.85 -3.44 -1.75
CA GLY A 212 10.18 -2.87 -1.57
C GLY A 212 11.00 -3.63 -0.54
N PRO A 213 12.29 -3.28 -0.36
CA PRO A 213 13.23 -4.02 0.48
C PRO A 213 12.88 -4.00 1.98
N ASN A 214 12.10 -3.01 2.42
CA ASN A 214 11.69 -2.85 3.82
C ASN A 214 10.33 -3.50 4.13
N HIS A 215 9.79 -4.32 3.23
CA HIS A 215 8.52 -4.99 3.46
C HIS A 215 8.71 -6.22 4.37
N SER A 216 7.95 -6.26 5.47
CA SER A 216 7.74 -7.49 6.25
C SER A 216 6.64 -8.31 5.59
N GLY A 217 6.96 -8.91 4.42
CA GLY A 217 6.02 -9.73 3.66
C GLY A 217 5.72 -11.04 4.41
N VAL A 218 4.43 -11.37 4.52
CA VAL A 218 3.92 -12.60 5.12
C VAL A 218 2.99 -13.30 4.12
N GLU A 219 2.69 -14.58 4.32
CA GLU A 219 1.86 -15.37 3.39
C GLU A 219 0.50 -14.71 3.09
N LEU A 220 -0.10 -14.07 4.09
CA LEU A 220 -1.41 -13.41 3.96
C LEU A 220 -1.35 -11.97 3.44
N HIS A 221 -0.15 -11.36 3.33
CA HIS A 221 -0.01 -9.97 2.88
C HIS A 221 1.39 -9.64 2.36
N GLY A 222 1.45 -9.06 1.15
CA GLY A 222 2.71 -8.63 0.52
C GLY A 222 3.32 -9.71 -0.37
N PHE A 223 2.53 -10.21 -1.33
CA PHE A 223 2.84 -11.38 -2.14
C PHE A 223 4.25 -11.37 -2.74
N LEU A 224 4.68 -10.26 -3.37
CA LEU A 224 5.97 -10.23 -4.06
C LEU A 224 7.16 -10.30 -3.07
N SER A 225 7.09 -9.56 -1.95
CA SER A 225 8.13 -9.64 -0.92
C SER A 225 8.18 -11.01 -0.25
N TYR A 226 7.00 -11.62 -0.01
CA TYR A 226 6.94 -12.97 0.55
C TYR A 226 7.46 -14.02 -0.44
N LEU A 227 7.09 -13.93 -1.72
CA LEU A 227 7.59 -14.80 -2.79
C LEU A 227 9.11 -14.76 -2.89
N VAL A 228 9.70 -13.57 -2.95
CA VAL A 228 11.16 -13.40 -3.01
C VAL A 228 11.83 -13.90 -1.72
N ARG A 229 11.22 -13.69 -0.54
CA ARG A 229 11.69 -14.27 0.71
C ARG A 229 11.74 -15.79 0.62
N CYS A 230 10.65 -16.44 0.17
CA CYS A 230 10.60 -17.89 0.01
C CYS A 230 11.71 -18.38 -0.92
N ASN A 231 11.92 -17.68 -2.03
CA ASN A 231 12.98 -18.01 -2.99
C ASN A 231 14.36 -17.93 -2.35
N VAL A 232 14.74 -16.81 -1.75
CA VAL A 232 16.06 -16.56 -1.14
C VAL A 232 16.35 -17.54 0.01
N THR A 233 15.31 -17.89 0.80
CA THR A 233 15.46 -18.78 1.97
C THR A 233 15.27 -20.26 1.63
N GLY A 234 14.91 -20.62 0.38
CA GLY A 234 14.60 -21.98 -0.02
C GLY A 234 13.28 -22.52 0.57
N ARG A 235 12.40 -21.63 1.01
CA ARG A 235 11.09 -21.98 1.55
C ARG A 235 10.10 -22.26 0.43
N GLU A 236 9.22 -23.24 0.60
CA GLU A 236 8.15 -23.53 -0.33
C GLU A 236 7.15 -22.35 -0.43
N TYR A 237 6.74 -22.01 -1.65
CA TYR A 237 5.68 -21.04 -1.94
C TYR A 237 4.42 -21.75 -2.42
N LYS A 238 3.27 -21.42 -1.87
CA LYS A 238 1.98 -21.99 -2.28
C LYS A 238 1.29 -21.08 -3.30
N VAL A 239 1.02 -21.64 -4.47
CA VAL A 239 0.28 -20.96 -5.56
C VAL A 239 -1.19 -21.33 -5.46
N PHE A 240 -2.06 -20.33 -5.29
CA PHE A 240 -3.51 -20.52 -5.16
C PHE A 240 -4.21 -20.17 -6.47
N GLY A 241 -4.75 -21.18 -7.14
CA GLY A 241 -5.60 -21.07 -8.32
C GLY A 241 -4.97 -20.41 -9.55
N TYR A 242 -5.78 -20.22 -10.53
CA TYR A 242 -5.48 -19.53 -11.80
C TYR A 242 -4.21 -20.01 -12.52
N LYS A 243 -3.74 -21.22 -12.21
CA LYS A 243 -2.51 -21.86 -12.76
C LYS A 243 -1.23 -21.03 -12.47
N GLY A 244 -1.24 -20.16 -11.45
CA GLY A 244 -0.13 -19.23 -11.19
C GLY A 244 0.01 -18.08 -12.20
N LYS A 245 -0.97 -17.93 -13.11
CA LYS A 245 -0.96 -16.93 -14.17
C LYS A 245 -1.67 -15.62 -13.78
N GLN A 246 -2.17 -15.50 -12.55
CA GLN A 246 -2.80 -14.26 -12.06
C GLN A 246 -1.80 -13.11 -12.01
N VAL A 247 -2.23 -11.94 -12.54
CA VAL A 247 -1.37 -10.78 -12.76
C VAL A 247 -1.64 -9.68 -11.74
N ARG A 248 -0.55 -9.08 -11.24
CA ARG A 248 -0.57 -7.87 -10.40
C ARG A 248 0.47 -6.88 -10.89
N ASP A 249 0.15 -5.60 -10.83
CA ASP A 249 1.15 -4.55 -10.96
C ASP A 249 1.83 -4.26 -9.62
N ASN A 250 3.11 -3.94 -9.68
CA ASN A 250 3.96 -3.77 -8.52
C ASN A 250 4.66 -2.42 -8.58
N ILE A 251 4.61 -1.67 -7.48
CA ILE A 251 5.28 -0.38 -7.37
C ILE A 251 6.21 -0.36 -6.16
N HIS A 252 7.40 0.20 -6.35
CA HIS A 252 8.37 0.36 -5.28
C HIS A 252 7.92 1.44 -4.28
N SER A 253 8.14 1.21 -2.98
CA SER A 253 7.77 2.13 -1.90
C SER A 253 8.38 3.53 -2.04
N GLU A 254 9.57 3.64 -2.62
CA GLU A 254 10.21 4.92 -2.94
C GLU A 254 9.39 5.73 -3.95
N ASP A 255 8.89 5.11 -5.03
CA ASP A 255 8.07 5.79 -6.03
C ASP A 255 6.72 6.24 -5.45
N VAL A 256 6.18 5.47 -4.49
CA VAL A 256 4.99 5.87 -3.72
C VAL A 256 5.27 7.13 -2.89
N ALA A 257 6.35 7.15 -2.12
CA ALA A 257 6.73 8.31 -1.30
C ALA A 257 7.01 9.55 -2.15
N ARG A 258 7.67 9.37 -3.31
CA ARG A 258 7.89 10.44 -4.29
C ARG A 258 6.59 11.03 -4.83
N PHE A 259 5.57 10.18 -5.10
CA PHE A 259 4.26 10.69 -5.52
C PHE A 259 3.59 11.50 -4.40
N MET A 260 3.64 11.02 -3.17
CA MET A 260 3.05 11.72 -2.03
C MET A 260 3.67 13.11 -1.84
N LEU A 261 5.00 13.22 -1.99
CA LEU A 261 5.68 14.52 -1.95
C LEU A 261 5.27 15.41 -3.14
N ALA A 262 5.14 14.87 -4.34
CA ALA A 262 4.67 15.61 -5.51
C ALA A 262 3.22 16.13 -5.32
N PHE A 263 2.36 15.34 -4.68
CA PHE A 263 1.01 15.78 -4.32
C PHE A 263 1.05 16.96 -3.33
N VAL A 264 1.90 16.89 -2.31
CA VAL A 264 2.06 17.97 -1.31
C VAL A 264 2.51 19.27 -1.96
N GLN A 265 3.39 19.20 -2.96
CA GLN A 265 3.87 20.40 -3.68
C GLN A 265 2.79 21.06 -4.56
N LYS A 266 1.81 20.29 -5.04
CA LYS A 266 0.71 20.79 -5.87
C LYS A 266 -0.59 20.06 -5.49
N PRO A 267 -1.15 20.32 -4.29
CA PRO A 267 -2.30 19.59 -3.82
C PRO A 267 -3.57 19.89 -4.61
N ARG A 268 -4.50 18.94 -4.62
CA ARG A 268 -5.83 19.03 -5.23
C ARG A 268 -6.86 18.57 -4.21
N CYS A 269 -8.13 18.96 -4.38
CA CYS A 269 -9.19 18.64 -3.45
C CYS A 269 -10.01 17.44 -3.92
N GLY A 270 -10.20 16.44 -3.05
CA GLY A 270 -11.10 15.30 -3.27
C GLY A 270 -10.69 14.39 -4.42
N GLU A 271 -9.41 14.23 -4.67
CA GLU A 271 -8.90 13.48 -5.81
C GLU A 271 -8.69 12.00 -5.48
N VAL A 272 -8.78 11.19 -6.53
CA VAL A 272 -8.47 9.76 -6.50
C VAL A 272 -7.42 9.47 -7.56
N TYR A 273 -6.41 8.66 -7.20
CA TYR A 273 -5.39 8.19 -8.13
C TYR A 273 -5.16 6.69 -7.96
N ASN A 274 -5.10 5.96 -9.07
CA ASN A 274 -4.52 4.64 -9.08
C ASN A 274 -2.99 4.76 -8.88
N LEU A 275 -2.46 4.01 -7.94
CA LEU A 275 -1.04 4.02 -7.59
C LEU A 275 -0.47 2.60 -7.67
N GLY A 276 0.05 2.24 -8.81
CA GLY A 276 0.62 0.93 -9.10
C GLY A 276 1.79 1.01 -10.06
N GLY A 277 2.27 -0.14 -10.50
CA GLY A 277 3.35 -0.24 -11.48
C GLY A 277 2.89 -0.12 -12.93
N GLY A 278 1.58 -0.10 -13.18
CA GLY A 278 1.03 -0.20 -14.52
C GLY A 278 1.34 -1.55 -15.18
N LYS A 279 1.00 -1.66 -16.46
CA LYS A 279 1.25 -2.90 -17.22
C LYS A 279 2.74 -3.26 -17.27
N GLU A 280 3.62 -2.29 -17.39
CA GLU A 280 5.07 -2.48 -17.55
C GLU A 280 5.74 -3.10 -16.32
N ASN A 281 5.27 -2.76 -15.11
CA ASN A 281 5.72 -3.34 -13.86
C ASN A 281 4.72 -4.38 -13.30
N SER A 282 3.93 -5.01 -14.17
CA SER A 282 3.06 -6.13 -13.80
C SER A 282 3.72 -7.47 -14.07
N CYS A 283 3.42 -8.44 -13.24
CA CYS A 283 3.82 -9.83 -13.46
C CYS A 283 2.77 -10.81 -12.95
N SER A 284 2.79 -12.00 -13.51
CA SER A 284 2.13 -13.18 -12.93
C SER A 284 2.99 -13.78 -11.83
N ILE A 285 2.44 -14.79 -11.10
CA ILE A 285 3.23 -15.57 -10.14
C ILE A 285 4.38 -16.30 -10.84
N LEU A 286 4.11 -16.91 -12.00
CA LEU A 286 5.13 -17.64 -12.77
C LEU A 286 6.26 -16.71 -13.26
N GLU A 287 5.90 -15.53 -13.74
CA GLU A 287 6.88 -14.52 -14.16
C GLU A 287 7.68 -13.98 -12.97
N ALA A 288 7.03 -13.81 -11.79
CA ALA A 288 7.71 -13.41 -10.57
C ALA A 288 8.72 -14.49 -10.09
N PHE A 289 8.40 -15.77 -10.25
CA PHE A 289 9.36 -16.85 -9.96
C PHE A 289 10.61 -16.75 -10.83
N ALA A 290 10.45 -16.56 -12.14
CA ALA A 290 11.58 -16.41 -13.05
C ALA A 290 12.47 -15.21 -12.68
N LEU A 291 11.86 -14.06 -12.39
CA LEU A 291 12.59 -12.86 -11.95
C LEU A 291 13.27 -13.04 -10.59
N ALA A 292 12.65 -13.75 -9.65
CA ALA A 292 13.24 -14.04 -8.35
C ALA A 292 14.42 -15.02 -8.48
N ALA A 293 14.29 -16.04 -9.34
CA ALA A 293 15.38 -16.98 -9.66
C ALA A 293 16.57 -16.27 -10.29
N GLU A 294 16.32 -15.36 -11.23
CA GLU A 294 17.38 -14.53 -11.83
C GLU A 294 18.11 -13.68 -10.79
N ALA A 295 17.37 -13.07 -9.85
CA ALA A 295 17.94 -12.19 -8.82
C ALA A 295 18.72 -12.93 -7.74
N SER A 296 18.32 -14.15 -7.38
CA SER A 296 18.90 -14.93 -6.28
C SER A 296 19.86 -16.03 -6.72
N GLY A 297 19.81 -16.44 -8.01
CA GLY A 297 20.49 -17.62 -8.52
C GLY A 297 19.87 -18.95 -8.08
N ARG A 298 18.62 -18.97 -7.59
CA ARG A 298 17.94 -20.15 -7.05
C ARG A 298 16.58 -20.34 -7.69
N GLU A 299 16.27 -21.56 -8.12
CA GLU A 299 14.93 -21.93 -8.55
C GLU A 299 13.93 -21.88 -7.38
N GLN A 300 12.68 -21.50 -7.69
CA GLN A 300 11.63 -21.45 -6.69
C GLN A 300 11.07 -22.84 -6.39
N VAL A 301 11.04 -23.21 -5.10
CA VAL A 301 10.28 -24.37 -4.64
C VAL A 301 8.82 -23.95 -4.43
N TRP A 302 7.88 -24.60 -5.09
CA TRP A 302 6.46 -24.24 -4.98
C TRP A 302 5.52 -25.43 -5.19
N THR A 303 4.31 -25.30 -4.64
CA THR A 303 3.18 -26.23 -4.84
C THR A 303 1.98 -25.47 -5.37
N TYR A 304 1.16 -26.16 -6.15
CA TYR A 304 -0.07 -25.62 -6.71
C TYR A 304 -1.30 -26.15 -5.96
N LEU A 305 -2.22 -25.25 -5.61
CA LEU A 305 -3.51 -25.53 -5.04
C LEU A 305 -4.61 -25.04 -5.97
N GLU A 306 -5.59 -25.89 -6.29
CA GLU A 306 -6.69 -25.56 -7.19
C GLU A 306 -7.61 -24.43 -6.68
N GLU A 307 -7.66 -24.25 -5.36
CA GLU A 307 -8.53 -23.30 -4.69
C GLU A 307 -8.06 -21.86 -4.96
N ASN A 308 -9.02 -21.01 -5.38
CA ASN A 308 -8.77 -19.58 -5.52
C ASN A 308 -9.00 -18.85 -4.19
N ARG A 309 -8.21 -17.84 -3.90
CA ARG A 309 -8.50 -16.94 -2.78
C ARG A 309 -9.71 -16.06 -3.10
N ILE A 310 -10.66 -15.96 -2.16
CA ILE A 310 -11.83 -15.10 -2.28
C ILE A 310 -11.37 -13.63 -2.34
N GLY A 311 -11.91 -12.87 -3.30
CA GLY A 311 -11.59 -11.45 -3.48
C GLY A 311 -10.28 -11.17 -4.22
N ASP A 312 -9.59 -12.21 -4.72
CA ASP A 312 -8.40 -12.01 -5.55
C ASP A 312 -8.74 -11.70 -7.00
N HIS A 313 -7.90 -10.84 -7.63
CA HIS A 313 -8.01 -10.54 -9.05
C HIS A 313 -7.33 -11.63 -9.90
N ILE A 314 -7.92 -11.96 -11.04
CA ILE A 314 -7.26 -12.79 -12.06
C ILE A 314 -6.20 -11.94 -12.76
N CYS A 315 -6.58 -10.73 -13.18
CA CYS A 315 -5.68 -9.75 -13.76
C CYS A 315 -6.01 -8.37 -13.20
N TYR A 316 -5.00 -7.67 -12.69
CA TYR A 316 -5.12 -6.26 -12.33
C TYR A 316 -3.79 -5.54 -12.58
N TYR A 317 -3.88 -4.46 -13.30
CA TYR A 317 -2.85 -3.42 -13.34
C TYR A 317 -3.49 -2.05 -13.52
N SER A 318 -2.88 -1.04 -12.93
CA SER A 318 -3.37 0.33 -12.85
C SER A 318 -3.17 1.09 -14.16
N ASP A 319 -4.18 1.80 -14.62
CA ASP A 319 -3.96 2.88 -15.58
C ASP A 319 -3.45 4.12 -14.82
N LEU A 320 -2.25 4.57 -15.14
CA LEU A 320 -1.59 5.71 -14.49
C LEU A 320 -1.76 7.03 -15.27
N THR A 321 -2.62 7.06 -16.28
CA THR A 321 -2.78 8.22 -17.18
C THR A 321 -3.18 9.47 -16.41
N LYS A 322 -4.16 9.39 -15.50
CA LYS A 322 -4.63 10.52 -14.70
C LYS A 322 -3.51 11.09 -13.83
N MET A 323 -2.79 10.22 -13.12
CA MET A 323 -1.68 10.60 -12.26
C MET A 323 -0.57 11.31 -13.04
N LYS A 324 -0.13 10.74 -14.16
CA LYS A 324 0.89 11.32 -15.05
C LYS A 324 0.45 12.64 -15.68
N THR A 325 -0.85 12.81 -15.97
CA THR A 325 -1.41 14.06 -16.50
C THR A 325 -1.39 15.19 -15.46
N HIS A 326 -1.77 14.88 -14.22
CA HIS A 326 -1.79 15.87 -13.15
C HIS A 326 -0.40 16.20 -12.61
N TYR A 327 0.51 15.23 -12.63
CA TYR A 327 1.88 15.30 -12.10
C TYR A 327 2.91 14.81 -13.14
N PRO A 328 3.12 15.55 -14.24
CA PRO A 328 3.97 15.11 -15.35
C PRO A 328 5.45 14.97 -14.96
N GLY A 329 5.88 15.60 -13.86
CA GLY A 329 7.23 15.44 -13.30
C GLY A 329 7.43 14.16 -12.49
N TRP A 330 6.34 13.40 -12.21
CA TRP A 330 6.42 12.13 -11.52
C TRP A 330 6.37 10.96 -12.51
N GLY A 331 7.10 9.92 -12.20
CA GLY A 331 7.08 8.66 -12.92
C GLY A 331 7.71 7.54 -12.11
N ILE A 332 7.51 6.31 -12.54
CA ILE A 332 8.12 5.13 -11.94
C ILE A 332 9.62 5.17 -12.24
N SER A 333 10.44 5.11 -11.18
CA SER A 333 11.90 5.14 -11.28
C SER A 333 12.53 3.75 -11.12
N LYS A 334 11.81 2.81 -10.51
CA LYS A 334 12.27 1.45 -10.25
C LYS A 334 11.52 0.46 -11.12
N SER A 335 12.22 -0.24 -12.00
CA SER A 335 11.64 -1.36 -12.75
C SER A 335 11.30 -2.51 -11.81
N LEU A 336 10.42 -3.42 -12.27
CA LEU A 336 10.07 -4.63 -11.52
C LEU A 336 11.32 -5.48 -11.21
N LYS A 337 12.22 -5.63 -12.18
CA LYS A 337 13.48 -6.37 -12.01
C LYS A 337 14.38 -5.75 -10.93
N GLN A 338 14.56 -4.42 -10.94
CA GLN A 338 15.30 -3.71 -9.89
C GLN A 338 14.64 -3.89 -8.52
N THR A 339 13.32 -3.76 -8.45
CA THR A 339 12.55 -3.95 -7.21
C THR A 339 12.75 -5.34 -6.62
N ILE A 340 12.67 -6.39 -7.44
CA ILE A 340 12.90 -7.78 -7.00
C ILE A 340 14.34 -7.98 -6.53
N ALA A 341 15.32 -7.44 -7.26
CA ALA A 341 16.72 -7.52 -6.88
C ALA A 341 16.99 -6.85 -5.52
N GLU A 342 16.43 -5.66 -5.27
CA GLU A 342 16.55 -4.96 -3.97
C GLU A 342 15.89 -5.75 -2.83
N ILE A 343 14.72 -6.36 -3.07
CA ILE A 343 14.06 -7.23 -2.10
C ILE A 343 14.92 -8.47 -1.80
N ALA A 344 15.45 -9.12 -2.82
CA ALA A 344 16.32 -10.30 -2.66
C ALA A 344 17.58 -9.96 -1.84
N ALA A 345 18.26 -8.87 -2.16
CA ALA A 345 19.42 -8.39 -1.42
C ALA A 345 19.07 -8.10 0.06
N SER A 346 17.92 -7.47 0.31
CA SER A 346 17.44 -7.19 1.67
C SER A 346 17.21 -8.47 2.49
N TRP A 347 16.60 -9.49 1.90
CA TRP A 347 16.38 -10.77 2.60
C TRP A 347 17.67 -11.57 2.80
N SER A 348 18.60 -11.51 1.84
CA SER A 348 19.93 -12.17 1.97
C SER A 348 20.78 -11.56 3.08
N SER A 349 20.62 -10.28 3.38
CA SER A 349 21.39 -9.58 4.43
C SER A 349 20.77 -9.70 5.84
N ARG A 350 19.53 -10.18 5.96
CA ARG A 350 18.89 -10.39 7.27
C ARG A 350 19.47 -11.65 7.93
N PRO A 351 19.77 -11.63 9.25
CA PRO A 351 20.15 -12.85 9.94
C PRO A 351 19.01 -13.87 9.78
N VAL A 352 19.37 -15.10 9.43
CA VAL A 352 18.42 -16.22 9.41
C VAL A 352 17.92 -16.38 10.83
N SER A 353 16.69 -15.98 11.12
CA SER A 353 16.02 -16.29 12.37
C SER A 353 15.81 -17.80 12.36
N THR A 354 16.63 -18.51 13.12
CA THR A 354 16.37 -19.91 13.50
C THR A 354 15.14 -19.89 14.40
N ALA A 355 13.95 -20.08 13.78
CA ALA A 355 12.72 -20.37 14.48
C ALA A 355 12.62 -21.86 14.76
#